data_f7440a528c27bb3ce7430e98b448b9d4
#
_entry.id   f7440a528c27bb3ce7430e98b448b9d4
#
_cell.length_a   1.000
_cell.length_b   1.000
_cell.length_c   1.000
_cell.angle_alpha   90.00
_cell.angle_beta   90.00
_cell.angle_gamma   90.00
#
_symmetry.space_group_name_H-M   'P 1'
#
loop_
_entity.id
_entity.type
_entity.pdbx_description
1 polymer ?
#
loop_
_entity_poly.entity_id
_entity_poly.type
_entity_poly.pdbx_seq_one_letter_code
_entity_poly.pdbx_strand_id
1 'polypeptide(L)'
;MSHTADGPSLRTWWHDSGEINRATMVKPGNVRQSRKYRVQVSIAGANKFYDSFAYESIPRNGRGRIYSPWDAPDSNTGVANDGITVEISAGITMAWSQFEYATDVDVKILPHQGDMLPDPSKVKIRPTSIRYDIRPSSDGGIIIRVPPDSNGRKFSVEFDHDLYTYCSNGLEYVSSSDQNGHIVSVEPRNALLIFASPFLPNDMVPRIDAPDTKVMTPGPINKDDWGSSGVLYFPPGVYWMNSNQKGDTPRIGENHMKLHPKTYWVYLAPGAYVKGAIEYTTKANFYATGHGVLSGEHYVYQANPDTYYQGLKSDGRSLRMWGHYSLGGGQTWFCRGPTINAPPFNTMDFYGSDNITTRISDYKQVGAFFFQTDGPEMYPNSQIHDVFYHVNDDAIKTYHSNATLTRAIIWKCHNDPVIQMGWEPRDISDILLQDIQVIHTRYIKSEMDIVPSTIIGASPSQNGQFTTDLNKSINSFTIRNLVCEGICPALLRITPSQHYRNFVIENVAFPDGLQKHHVNTGRSMVPARNGVEFSVAIVNWTVGGHKVTMENFRADQLGQLDVDASYWGQWSIR
;
A
#
# COMPACT_ATOMS: atom_id res chain seq x y z
N MET A 1 -1.90 8.30 32.13
CA MET A 1 -2.51 7.01 31.71
C MET A 1 -3.40 7.33 30.52
N SER A 2 -3.22 6.62 29.43
CA SER A 2 -4.11 6.74 28.27
C SER A 2 -5.49 6.11 28.61
N HIS A 3 -6.54 6.77 28.19
CA HIS A 3 -7.89 6.25 28.34
C HIS A 3 -8.33 5.69 26.98
N THR A 4 -8.43 4.37 26.86
CA THR A 4 -8.92 3.69 25.66
C THR A 4 -10.39 3.31 25.81
N ALA A 5 -11.09 3.16 24.70
CA ALA A 5 -12.44 2.58 24.65
C ALA A 5 -12.34 1.07 24.41
N ASP A 6 -13.18 0.31 25.11
CA ASP A 6 -13.36 -1.12 24.86
C ASP A 6 -14.84 -1.47 25.02
N GLY A 7 -15.62 -1.14 24.01
CA GLY A 7 -17.05 -1.35 23.99
C GLY A 7 -17.56 -1.84 22.63
N PRO A 8 -18.81 -2.29 22.54
CA PRO A 8 -19.38 -2.86 21.32
C PRO A 8 -19.59 -1.83 20.19
N SER A 9 -19.56 -0.53 20.52
CA SER A 9 -19.76 0.54 19.55
C SER A 9 -18.47 1.27 19.16
N LEU A 10 -17.43 1.17 20.00
CA LEU A 10 -16.13 1.80 19.78
C LEU A 10 -15.07 1.03 20.56
N ARG A 11 -13.96 0.70 19.88
CA ARG A 11 -12.74 0.19 20.49
C ARG A 11 -11.54 0.95 19.96
N THR A 12 -10.72 1.48 20.88
CA THR A 12 -9.43 2.11 20.61
C THR A 12 -8.34 1.39 21.39
N TRP A 13 -7.10 1.58 21.03
CA TRP A 13 -5.97 0.99 21.74
C TRP A 13 -4.79 1.94 21.82
N TRP A 14 -3.90 1.62 22.75
CA TRP A 14 -2.72 2.42 23.06
C TRP A 14 -1.52 1.53 23.34
N HIS A 15 -0.33 2.05 23.05
CA HIS A 15 0.92 1.43 23.44
C HIS A 15 1.65 2.33 24.43
N ASP A 16 1.79 1.88 25.69
CA ASP A 16 2.56 2.63 26.71
C ASP A 16 4.05 2.70 26.37
N SER A 17 4.52 1.78 25.52
CA SER A 17 5.86 1.77 24.93
C SER A 17 5.99 2.65 23.67
N GLY A 18 5.08 3.60 23.45
CA GLY A 18 5.19 4.56 22.36
C GLY A 18 6.49 5.35 22.43
N GLU A 19 7.22 5.45 21.33
CA GLU A 19 8.49 6.17 21.24
C GLU A 19 8.47 7.15 20.07
N ILE A 20 8.73 8.43 20.37
CA ILE A 20 8.94 9.45 19.36
C ILE A 20 10.42 9.47 19.00
N ASN A 21 10.72 8.99 17.81
CA ASN A 21 12.09 8.94 17.30
C ASN A 21 12.12 9.44 15.85
N ARG A 22 12.96 10.42 15.55
CA ARG A 22 12.91 11.14 14.26
C ARG A 22 13.55 10.40 13.10
N ALA A 23 14.57 9.59 13.34
CA ALA A 23 15.37 9.06 12.23
C ALA A 23 15.98 7.68 12.49
N THR A 24 16.07 7.25 13.75
CA THR A 24 16.71 5.98 14.09
C THR A 24 15.68 4.89 14.40
N MET A 25 16.14 3.66 14.55
CA MET A 25 15.28 2.57 15.02
C MET A 25 14.75 2.89 16.42
N VAL A 26 13.49 2.56 16.65
CA VAL A 26 12.95 2.53 18.02
C VAL A 26 13.41 1.25 18.73
N LYS A 27 13.42 1.28 20.07
CA LYS A 27 13.75 0.08 20.85
C LYS A 27 12.85 -1.11 20.43
N PRO A 28 13.32 -2.37 20.58
CA PRO A 28 12.56 -3.53 20.12
C PRO A 28 11.16 -3.61 20.68
N GLY A 29 11.00 -3.43 21.97
CA GLY A 29 9.71 -3.45 22.66
C GLY A 29 8.89 -2.16 22.50
N ASN A 30 9.38 -1.17 21.76
CA ASN A 30 8.70 0.11 21.57
C ASN A 30 8.03 0.18 20.20
N VAL A 31 6.99 0.99 20.09
CA VAL A 31 6.27 1.28 18.85
C VAL A 31 6.53 2.73 18.46
N ARG A 32 6.90 2.98 17.22
CA ARG A 32 7.09 4.36 16.75
C ARG A 32 5.78 5.12 16.80
N GLN A 33 5.78 6.17 17.59
CA GLN A 33 4.64 7.08 17.76
C GLN A 33 4.82 8.32 16.89
N SER A 34 3.73 8.82 16.34
CA SER A 34 3.74 10.05 15.57
C SER A 34 4.28 11.22 16.38
N ARG A 35 5.22 11.93 15.77
CA ARG A 35 5.79 13.18 16.34
C ARG A 35 4.93 14.40 16.04
N LYS A 36 3.99 14.28 15.12
CA LYS A 36 3.16 15.40 14.64
C LYS A 36 1.75 15.36 15.18
N TYR A 37 1.15 14.19 15.29
CA TYR A 37 -0.28 14.06 15.54
C TYR A 37 -0.59 13.17 16.73
N ARG A 38 -1.63 13.59 17.47
CA ARG A 38 -2.34 12.77 18.43
C ARG A 38 -3.76 12.58 17.92
N VAL A 39 -4.30 11.39 18.09
CA VAL A 39 -5.66 11.06 17.65
C VAL A 39 -6.47 10.58 18.85
N GLN A 40 -7.67 11.11 18.97
CA GLN A 40 -8.65 10.69 19.96
C GLN A 40 -9.98 10.42 19.26
N VAL A 41 -10.76 9.48 19.77
CA VAL A 41 -12.05 9.11 19.19
C VAL A 41 -13.13 9.11 20.27
N SER A 42 -14.30 9.64 19.93
CA SER A 42 -15.48 9.66 20.77
C SER A 42 -16.69 9.10 20.01
N ILE A 43 -17.58 8.42 20.68
CA ILE A 43 -18.92 8.22 20.11
C ILE A 43 -19.56 9.60 19.92
N ALA A 44 -20.15 9.84 18.77
CA ALA A 44 -20.73 11.13 18.42
C ALA A 44 -21.74 11.61 19.48
N GLY A 45 -21.53 12.85 19.95
CA GLY A 45 -22.37 13.44 20.98
C GLY A 45 -22.06 13.03 22.43
N ALA A 46 -21.17 12.05 22.65
CA ALA A 46 -20.83 11.60 24.01
C ALA A 46 -19.85 12.52 24.75
N ASN A 47 -19.16 13.42 24.05
CA ASN A 47 -18.16 14.37 24.59
C ASN A 47 -17.03 13.73 25.42
N LYS A 48 -16.87 12.42 25.34
CA LYS A 48 -15.80 11.66 25.99
C LYS A 48 -14.86 11.09 24.93
N PHE A 49 -13.68 11.69 24.82
CA PHE A 49 -12.65 11.27 23.88
C PHE A 49 -11.72 10.23 24.50
N TYR A 50 -11.43 9.20 23.72
CA TYR A 50 -10.50 8.11 24.06
C TYR A 50 -9.28 8.19 23.18
N ASP A 51 -8.11 7.93 23.73
CA ASP A 51 -6.88 7.92 22.96
C ASP A 51 -6.88 6.76 21.95
N SER A 52 -6.45 7.06 20.75
CA SER A 52 -6.18 6.08 19.69
C SER A 52 -4.73 6.28 19.23
N PHE A 53 -3.92 5.23 19.30
CA PHE A 53 -2.50 5.35 19.06
C PHE A 53 -2.24 5.83 17.62
N ALA A 54 -1.47 6.90 17.49
CA ALA A 54 -0.99 7.40 16.21
C ALA A 54 0.41 6.81 15.94
N TYR A 55 0.46 5.80 15.11
CA TYR A 55 1.69 5.18 14.61
C TYR A 55 2.43 6.11 13.65
N GLU A 56 3.70 5.85 13.39
CA GLU A 56 4.45 6.56 12.36
C GLU A 56 5.38 5.61 11.61
N SER A 57 5.36 5.69 10.29
CA SER A 57 6.33 5.09 9.41
C SER A 57 7.23 6.18 8.83
N ILE A 58 8.51 5.90 8.68
CA ILE A 58 9.48 6.79 8.05
C ILE A 58 10.25 6.05 6.95
N PRO A 59 10.70 6.74 5.91
CA PRO A 59 11.61 6.18 4.93
C PRO A 59 12.86 5.65 5.63
N ARG A 60 13.42 4.60 5.07
CA ARG A 60 14.63 3.93 5.58
C ARG A 60 15.76 4.12 4.58
N ASN A 61 17.01 3.85 4.95
CA ASN A 61 18.12 3.94 4.01
C ASN A 61 17.98 2.94 2.85
N GLY A 62 18.86 3.02 1.87
CA GLY A 62 18.83 2.22 0.65
C GLY A 62 18.74 0.71 0.82
N ARG A 63 18.95 0.21 2.01
CA ARG A 63 18.74 -1.18 2.36
C ARG A 63 17.46 -1.43 3.13
N GLY A 64 16.61 -0.43 3.23
CA GLY A 64 15.37 -0.51 3.97
C GLY A 64 15.55 -0.44 5.47
N ARG A 65 16.73 -0.21 6.01
CA ARG A 65 16.95 0.03 7.44
C ARG A 65 16.83 1.50 7.75
N ILE A 66 16.26 1.80 8.91
CA ILE A 66 16.34 3.12 9.48
C ILE A 66 17.80 3.36 9.85
N TYR A 67 18.35 4.48 9.40
CA TYR A 67 19.74 4.83 9.65
C TYR A 67 20.02 4.85 11.15
N SER A 68 20.98 4.04 11.56
CA SER A 68 21.49 3.96 12.93
C SER A 68 23.02 3.98 12.88
N PRO A 69 23.72 4.49 13.90
CA PRO A 69 25.18 4.51 13.92
C PRO A 69 25.85 3.13 13.76
N TRP A 70 25.17 2.07 14.13
CA TRP A 70 25.66 0.70 13.92
C TRP A 70 25.16 0.05 12.63
N ASP A 71 24.26 0.69 11.92
CA ASP A 71 23.86 0.35 10.56
C ASP A 71 24.63 1.21 9.55
N ALA A 72 25.89 1.54 9.85
CA ALA A 72 26.75 2.25 8.90
C ALA A 72 26.66 1.55 7.55
N PRO A 73 26.56 2.29 6.44
CA PRO A 73 26.46 1.70 5.11
C PRO A 73 27.58 0.69 4.98
N ASP A 74 27.21 -0.57 4.80
CA ASP A 74 28.17 -1.61 4.54
C ASP A 74 28.85 -1.28 3.22
N SER A 75 30.09 -0.81 3.32
CA SER A 75 30.91 -0.42 2.20
C SER A 75 31.13 -1.56 1.19
N ASN A 76 30.79 -2.80 1.57
CA ASN A 76 31.01 -3.97 0.74
C ASN A 76 29.86 -4.29 -0.21
N THR A 77 28.72 -3.65 -0.12
CA THR A 77 27.57 -4.00 -0.97
C THR A 77 27.36 -3.06 -2.14
N GLY A 78 28.11 -1.98 -2.23
CA GLY A 78 28.04 -1.06 -3.39
C GLY A 78 26.66 -0.45 -3.66
N VAL A 79 25.71 -0.61 -2.74
CA VAL A 79 24.43 0.04 -2.85
C VAL A 79 24.66 1.52 -2.57
N ALA A 80 24.69 2.28 -3.63
CA ALA A 80 24.71 3.72 -3.57
C ALA A 80 23.54 4.21 -2.69
N ASN A 81 23.71 5.37 -2.07
CA ASN A 81 22.61 6.12 -1.52
C ASN A 81 21.54 6.26 -2.60
N ASP A 82 20.47 5.50 -2.49
CA ASP A 82 19.39 5.46 -3.46
C ASP A 82 18.33 6.55 -3.20
N GLY A 83 18.71 7.64 -2.59
CA GLY A 83 17.85 8.78 -2.32
C GLY A 83 16.99 8.67 -1.07
N ILE A 84 16.88 7.53 -0.43
CA ILE A 84 16.04 7.35 0.75
C ILE A 84 16.61 8.10 1.97
N THR A 85 17.91 8.23 2.04
CA THR A 85 18.58 9.08 3.03
C THR A 85 18.13 10.54 2.88
N VAL A 86 17.82 10.98 1.67
CA VAL A 86 17.31 12.33 1.39
C VAL A 86 15.90 12.52 1.97
N GLU A 87 15.03 11.53 1.91
CA GLU A 87 13.69 11.64 2.47
C GLU A 87 13.70 11.70 4.00
N ILE A 88 14.52 10.92 4.66
CA ILE A 88 14.72 11.04 6.10
C ILE A 88 15.18 12.46 6.45
N SER A 89 16.11 13.01 5.68
CA SER A 89 16.61 14.39 5.83
C SER A 89 15.51 15.42 5.58
N ALA A 90 14.64 15.18 4.61
CA ALA A 90 13.50 16.05 4.29
C ALA A 90 12.39 16.01 5.36
N GLY A 91 12.43 15.07 6.28
CA GLY A 91 11.47 14.95 7.36
C GLY A 91 10.11 14.39 6.93
N ILE A 92 10.07 13.58 5.89
CA ILE A 92 8.86 12.91 5.40
C ILE A 92 8.46 11.81 6.38
N THR A 93 7.17 11.75 6.71
CA THR A 93 6.60 10.70 7.56
C THR A 93 5.21 10.32 7.10
N MET A 94 4.78 9.11 7.45
CA MET A 94 3.41 8.65 7.28
C MET A 94 2.89 8.14 8.62
N ALA A 95 2.04 8.94 9.25
CA ALA A 95 1.35 8.55 10.46
C ALA A 95 0.00 7.91 10.12
N TRP A 96 -0.45 7.00 10.98
CA TRP A 96 -1.82 6.48 10.89
C TRP A 96 -2.36 6.14 12.27
N SER A 97 -3.67 6.23 12.41
CA SER A 97 -4.38 5.75 13.59
C SER A 97 -5.51 4.84 13.15
N GLN A 98 -5.77 3.79 13.91
CA GLN A 98 -6.82 2.83 13.61
C GLN A 98 -7.62 2.48 14.85
N PHE A 99 -8.92 2.22 14.64
CA PHE A 99 -9.87 1.86 15.70
C PHE A 99 -11.02 1.08 15.10
N GLU A 100 -11.77 0.37 15.95
CA GLU A 100 -13.01 -0.32 15.56
C GLU A 100 -14.23 0.50 15.98
N TYR A 101 -15.23 0.56 15.11
CA TYR A 101 -16.46 1.32 15.37
C TYR A 101 -17.70 0.70 14.72
N ALA A 102 -18.86 0.97 15.30
CA ALA A 102 -20.16 0.52 14.80
C ALA A 102 -21.24 1.62 14.79
N THR A 103 -20.88 2.85 15.14
CA THR A 103 -21.78 4.00 15.22
C THR A 103 -21.05 5.27 14.75
N ASP A 104 -21.77 6.38 14.60
CA ASP A 104 -21.14 7.67 14.34
C ASP A 104 -20.08 7.99 15.39
N VAL A 105 -18.90 8.40 14.95
CA VAL A 105 -17.82 8.82 15.82
C VAL A 105 -17.28 10.19 15.44
N ASP A 106 -16.74 10.88 16.44
CA ASP A 106 -15.96 12.10 16.28
C ASP A 106 -14.48 11.75 16.44
N VAL A 107 -13.72 11.90 15.38
CA VAL A 107 -12.27 11.72 15.37
C VAL A 107 -11.62 13.08 15.61
N LYS A 108 -10.98 13.25 16.75
CA LYS A 108 -10.24 14.46 17.09
C LYS A 108 -8.76 14.29 16.79
N ILE A 109 -8.21 15.23 16.04
CA ILE A 109 -6.81 15.30 15.70
C ILE A 109 -6.22 16.52 16.40
N LEU A 110 -5.14 16.29 17.15
CA LEU A 110 -4.40 17.30 17.88
C LEU A 110 -2.95 17.32 17.41
N PRO A 111 -2.28 18.48 17.41
CA PRO A 111 -0.85 18.53 17.22
C PRO A 111 -0.15 17.89 18.43
N HIS A 112 1.02 17.30 18.23
CA HIS A 112 1.72 16.62 19.33
C HIS A 112 2.34 17.59 20.33
N GLN A 113 2.83 18.73 19.91
CA GLN A 113 3.52 19.70 20.78
C GLN A 113 3.15 21.14 20.40
N GLY A 114 2.19 21.72 21.12
CA GLY A 114 2.00 23.18 21.18
C GLY A 114 1.63 23.92 19.89
N ASP A 115 1.78 23.31 18.75
CA ASP A 115 1.36 23.88 17.47
C ASP A 115 -0.16 23.79 17.35
N MET A 116 -0.78 24.83 16.85
CA MET A 116 -2.21 24.77 16.51
C MET A 116 -2.37 24.17 15.12
N LEU A 117 -3.31 23.25 14.96
CA LEU A 117 -3.75 22.84 13.64
C LEU A 117 -4.49 24.00 12.97
N PRO A 118 -4.44 24.08 11.64
CA PRO A 118 -5.08 25.16 10.91
C PRO A 118 -6.60 25.09 11.04
N ASP A 119 -7.22 26.19 10.66
CA ASP A 119 -8.67 26.28 10.47
C ASP A 119 -9.19 25.08 9.66
N PRO A 120 -10.34 24.49 10.00
CA PRO A 120 -10.97 23.40 9.25
C PRO A 120 -11.09 23.65 7.74
N SER A 121 -11.22 24.90 7.30
CA SER A 121 -11.25 25.27 5.87
C SER A 121 -9.92 25.03 5.13
N LYS A 122 -8.84 24.81 5.88
CA LYS A 122 -7.49 24.51 5.38
C LYS A 122 -7.12 23.03 5.51
N VAL A 123 -8.13 22.19 5.73
CA VAL A 123 -8.00 20.74 5.84
C VAL A 123 -8.67 20.10 4.64
N LYS A 124 -7.94 19.23 3.95
CA LYS A 124 -8.46 18.42 2.87
C LYS A 124 -8.49 16.95 3.29
N ILE A 125 -9.59 16.28 3.05
CA ILE A 125 -9.70 14.83 3.25
C ILE A 125 -9.73 14.16 1.89
N ARG A 126 -8.90 13.11 1.74
CA ARG A 126 -8.89 12.28 0.53
C ARG A 126 -9.25 10.83 0.84
N PRO A 127 -10.03 10.16 -0.01
CA PRO A 127 -10.56 10.65 -1.28
C PRO A 127 -11.63 11.73 -1.10
N THR A 128 -11.62 12.74 -1.97
CA THR A 128 -12.55 13.89 -1.94
C THR A 128 -13.98 13.53 -2.33
N SER A 129 -14.18 12.33 -2.84
CA SER A 129 -15.51 11.75 -3.11
C SER A 129 -16.33 11.56 -1.84
N ILE A 130 -15.68 11.47 -0.68
CA ILE A 130 -16.35 11.34 0.62
C ILE A 130 -16.28 12.70 1.32
N ARG A 131 -17.45 13.23 1.67
CA ARG A 131 -17.55 14.48 2.43
C ARG A 131 -17.65 14.19 3.91
N TYR A 132 -16.85 14.88 4.69
CA TYR A 132 -16.85 14.82 6.14
C TYR A 132 -17.21 16.20 6.73
N ASP A 133 -17.91 16.18 7.84
CA ASP A 133 -18.09 17.39 8.66
C ASP A 133 -16.83 17.60 9.51
N ILE A 134 -16.17 18.74 9.30
CA ILE A 134 -14.94 19.11 9.99
C ILE A 134 -15.18 20.38 10.78
N ARG A 135 -14.87 20.35 12.09
CA ARG A 135 -15.03 21.52 12.96
C ARG A 135 -13.81 21.72 13.86
N PRO A 136 -13.58 22.95 14.34
CA PRO A 136 -12.48 23.21 15.26
C PRO A 136 -12.74 22.54 16.61
N SER A 137 -11.66 22.17 17.30
CA SER A 137 -11.68 21.73 18.70
C SER A 137 -11.18 22.85 19.60
N SER A 138 -11.74 22.96 20.80
CA SER A 138 -11.37 24.01 21.75
C SER A 138 -9.93 23.93 22.26
N ASP A 139 -9.26 22.80 22.05
CA ASP A 139 -7.89 22.52 22.48
C ASP A 139 -6.88 22.66 21.32
N GLY A 140 -7.25 23.39 20.26
CA GLY A 140 -6.35 23.71 19.14
C GLY A 140 -6.26 22.65 18.06
N GLY A 141 -7.13 21.64 18.11
CA GLY A 141 -7.24 20.58 17.11
C GLY A 141 -8.43 20.76 16.18
N ILE A 142 -8.69 19.71 15.40
CA ILE A 142 -9.89 19.56 14.57
C ILE A 142 -10.65 18.30 14.96
N ILE A 143 -11.93 18.30 14.70
CA ILE A 143 -12.81 17.14 14.88
C ILE A 143 -13.47 16.82 13.56
N ILE A 144 -13.39 15.55 13.16
CA ILE A 144 -13.98 15.01 11.94
C ILE A 144 -15.09 14.04 12.34
N ARG A 145 -16.31 14.29 11.88
CA ARG A 145 -17.43 13.37 12.04
C ARG A 145 -17.32 12.24 11.03
N VAL A 146 -17.23 11.00 11.51
CA VAL A 146 -17.14 9.79 10.68
C VAL A 146 -18.42 8.97 10.87
N PRO A 147 -19.28 8.87 9.86
CA PRO A 147 -20.48 8.06 9.93
C PRO A 147 -20.16 6.56 9.90
N PRO A 148 -21.00 5.70 10.46
CA PRO A 148 -20.81 4.26 10.42
C PRO A 148 -20.80 3.74 8.98
N ASP A 149 -19.98 2.75 8.75
CA ASP A 149 -19.88 2.04 7.47
C ASP A 149 -19.52 0.58 7.74
N SER A 150 -20.30 -0.33 7.22
CA SER A 150 -20.09 -1.77 7.39
C SER A 150 -18.76 -2.28 6.80
N ASN A 151 -18.18 -1.51 5.87
CA ASN A 151 -16.89 -1.81 5.24
C ASN A 151 -15.74 -0.98 5.83
N GLY A 152 -16.05 -0.11 6.79
CA GLY A 152 -15.10 0.83 7.37
C GLY A 152 -14.79 2.03 6.47
N ARG A 153 -14.06 2.98 7.04
CA ARG A 153 -13.61 4.19 6.34
C ARG A 153 -12.08 4.28 6.42
N LYS A 154 -11.47 4.59 5.30
CA LYS A 154 -10.02 4.80 5.18
C LYS A 154 -9.82 6.11 4.44
N PHE A 155 -9.07 7.03 5.03
CA PHE A 155 -8.86 8.34 4.42
C PHE A 155 -7.59 9.02 4.91
N SER A 156 -7.08 9.93 4.11
CA SER A 156 -5.99 10.84 4.45
C SER A 156 -6.55 12.16 4.97
N VAL A 157 -5.91 12.72 5.98
CA VAL A 157 -6.20 14.08 6.50
C VAL A 157 -4.98 14.96 6.21
N GLU A 158 -5.17 15.95 5.37
CA GLU A 158 -4.11 16.77 4.82
C GLU A 158 -4.27 18.24 5.21
N PHE A 159 -3.17 18.86 5.62
CA PHE A 159 -3.13 20.24 6.09
C PHE A 159 -2.36 21.10 5.09
N ASP A 160 -2.93 22.19 4.63
CA ASP A 160 -2.34 23.06 3.61
C ASP A 160 -0.88 23.48 3.93
N HIS A 161 -0.57 23.72 5.22
CA HIS A 161 0.76 24.14 5.64
C HIS A 161 1.81 23.03 5.60
N ASP A 162 1.40 21.76 5.50
CA ASP A 162 2.27 20.59 5.44
C ASP A 162 2.42 20.04 4.01
N LEU A 163 1.72 20.63 3.05
CA LEU A 163 1.83 20.21 1.66
C LEU A 163 3.23 20.50 1.11
N TYR A 164 3.74 19.55 0.37
CA TYR A 164 5.04 19.59 -0.24
C TYR A 164 4.94 19.32 -1.73
N THR A 165 5.58 20.17 -2.53
CA THR A 165 5.58 20.05 -3.98
C THR A 165 6.82 19.31 -4.44
N TYR A 166 6.63 18.21 -5.12
CA TYR A 166 7.69 17.44 -5.77
C TYR A 166 7.81 17.87 -7.22
N CYS A 167 9.04 18.09 -7.67
CA CYS A 167 9.35 18.46 -9.05
C CYS A 167 10.23 17.39 -9.70
N SER A 168 10.04 17.19 -11.00
CA SER A 168 10.86 16.28 -11.78
C SER A 168 12.20 16.92 -12.09
N ASN A 169 13.24 16.56 -11.39
CA ASN A 169 14.63 16.97 -11.67
C ASN A 169 15.56 15.81 -11.95
N GLY A 170 15.01 14.63 -12.21
CA GLY A 170 15.77 13.41 -12.55
C GLY A 170 16.16 12.54 -11.37
N LEU A 171 15.81 12.91 -10.12
CA LEU A 171 16.08 12.12 -8.93
C LEU A 171 14.78 11.66 -8.27
N GLU A 172 14.80 10.50 -7.65
CA GLU A 172 13.59 9.80 -7.22
C GLU A 172 12.83 10.47 -6.09
N TYR A 173 13.51 11.11 -5.17
CA TYR A 173 12.92 11.73 -4.00
C TYR A 173 13.53 13.09 -3.76
N VAL A 174 13.46 13.97 -4.72
CA VAL A 174 14.08 15.26 -4.58
C VAL A 174 13.09 16.29 -4.14
N SER A 175 13.54 17.08 -3.19
CA SER A 175 12.79 18.21 -2.72
C SER A 175 12.61 19.24 -3.83
N SER A 176 11.48 19.92 -3.81
CA SER A 176 11.10 20.99 -4.73
C SER A 176 11.93 22.27 -4.60
N SER A 177 13.07 22.25 -3.93
CA SER A 177 13.93 23.44 -3.83
C SER A 177 14.51 23.86 -5.17
N ASP A 178 14.55 22.98 -6.14
CA ASP A 178 14.85 23.31 -7.52
C ASP A 178 13.56 23.65 -8.28
N GLN A 179 13.25 24.91 -8.40
CA GLN A 179 12.06 25.41 -9.11
C GLN A 179 12.12 25.23 -10.63
N ASN A 180 13.18 24.68 -11.17
CA ASN A 180 13.35 24.47 -12.61
C ASN A 180 12.71 23.16 -13.11
N GLY A 181 12.24 22.30 -12.24
CA GLY A 181 11.53 21.08 -12.60
C GLY A 181 10.02 21.27 -12.75
N HIS A 182 9.37 20.36 -13.49
CA HIS A 182 7.91 20.33 -13.59
C HIS A 182 7.30 19.67 -12.36
N ILE A 183 6.20 20.22 -11.87
CA ILE A 183 5.47 19.64 -10.73
C ILE A 183 4.94 18.28 -11.10
N VAL A 184 5.31 17.26 -10.34
CA VAL A 184 4.89 15.86 -10.51
C VAL A 184 3.91 15.42 -9.43
N SER A 185 3.97 16.01 -8.23
CA SER A 185 3.05 15.72 -7.14
C SER A 185 2.98 16.88 -6.15
N VAL A 186 1.84 16.99 -5.50
CA VAL A 186 1.65 17.81 -4.29
C VAL A 186 1.00 16.91 -3.25
N GLU A 187 1.71 16.60 -2.18
CA GLU A 187 1.25 15.68 -1.14
C GLU A 187 1.77 16.12 0.24
N PRO A 188 1.13 15.70 1.35
CA PRO A 188 1.62 16.09 2.67
C PRO A 188 3.00 15.51 2.93
N ARG A 189 3.88 16.35 3.52
CA ARG A 189 5.19 15.90 4.00
C ARG A 189 5.06 14.95 5.20
N ASN A 190 4.11 15.24 6.07
CA ASN A 190 3.79 14.40 7.22
C ASN A 190 2.34 13.92 7.07
N ALA A 191 2.16 12.85 6.32
CA ALA A 191 0.85 12.28 6.07
C ALA A 191 0.18 11.81 7.38
N LEU A 192 -1.14 11.95 7.45
CA LEU A 192 -1.97 11.36 8.49
C LEU A 192 -3.10 10.55 7.85
N LEU A 193 -3.16 9.26 8.16
CA LEU A 193 -4.19 8.35 7.71
C LEU A 193 -5.09 7.94 8.88
N ILE A 194 -6.37 7.83 8.63
CA ILE A 194 -7.36 7.33 9.58
C ILE A 194 -7.97 6.05 9.02
N PHE A 195 -7.91 4.99 9.80
CA PHE A 195 -8.49 3.69 9.51
C PHE A 195 -9.56 3.36 10.54
N ALA A 196 -10.80 3.71 10.23
CA ALA A 196 -11.97 3.37 11.01
C ALA A 196 -12.51 2.05 10.47
N SER A 197 -12.27 0.95 11.18
CA SER A 197 -12.62 -0.40 10.74
C SER A 197 -13.90 -0.89 11.41
N PRO A 198 -14.73 -1.70 10.74
CA PRO A 198 -15.84 -2.38 11.41
C PRO A 198 -15.29 -3.44 12.36
N PHE A 199 -16.06 -3.78 13.39
CA PHE A 199 -15.72 -4.97 14.19
C PHE A 199 -15.69 -6.21 13.32
N LEU A 200 -14.74 -7.10 13.60
CA LEU A 200 -14.66 -8.35 12.87
C LEU A 200 -15.86 -9.25 13.19
N PRO A 201 -16.38 -9.99 12.19
CA PRO A 201 -17.34 -11.05 12.45
C PRO A 201 -16.76 -12.12 13.38
N ASN A 202 -17.60 -12.77 14.17
CA ASN A 202 -17.18 -13.75 15.16
C ASN A 202 -16.42 -14.93 14.58
N ASP A 203 -16.71 -15.34 13.36
CA ASP A 203 -16.03 -16.41 12.63
C ASP A 203 -14.62 -16.02 12.13
N MET A 204 -14.28 -14.73 12.21
CA MET A 204 -12.95 -14.19 11.90
C MET A 204 -12.13 -13.87 13.15
N VAL A 205 -12.64 -14.23 14.33
CA VAL A 205 -11.96 -14.06 15.62
C VAL A 205 -11.84 -15.44 16.29
N PRO A 206 -10.63 -16.00 16.40
CA PRO A 206 -10.48 -17.31 17.00
C PRO A 206 -10.76 -17.27 18.52
N ARG A 207 -11.24 -18.37 19.03
CA ARG A 207 -11.46 -18.51 20.47
C ARG A 207 -10.12 -18.67 21.18
N ILE A 208 -9.86 -17.79 22.14
CA ILE A 208 -8.60 -17.75 22.91
C ILE A 208 -8.43 -19.00 23.80
N ASP A 209 -9.56 -19.58 24.24
CA ASP A 209 -9.61 -20.76 25.12
C ASP A 209 -9.71 -22.09 24.34
N ALA A 210 -9.66 -22.09 23.02
CA ALA A 210 -9.73 -23.32 22.25
C ALA A 210 -8.43 -24.14 22.39
N PRO A 211 -8.53 -25.46 22.50
CA PRO A 211 -7.36 -26.32 22.74
C PRO A 211 -6.24 -26.22 21.70
N ASP A 212 -6.59 -25.86 20.47
CA ASP A 212 -5.64 -25.70 19.36
C ASP A 212 -5.18 -24.24 19.16
N THR A 213 -5.48 -23.36 20.11
CA THR A 213 -5.05 -21.97 20.10
C THR A 213 -3.85 -21.76 21.01
N LYS A 214 -2.74 -21.30 20.43
CA LYS A 214 -1.60 -20.81 21.19
C LYS A 214 -1.69 -19.30 21.32
N VAL A 215 -1.80 -18.83 22.55
CA VAL A 215 -1.73 -17.43 22.91
C VAL A 215 -0.27 -17.02 23.02
N MET A 216 0.15 -16.07 22.20
CA MET A 216 1.52 -15.56 22.20
C MET A 216 1.73 -14.58 23.33
N THR A 217 2.92 -14.55 23.90
CA THR A 217 3.29 -13.59 24.97
C THR A 217 4.01 -12.39 24.35
N PRO A 218 3.63 -11.16 24.68
CA PRO A 218 4.37 -9.98 24.23
C PRO A 218 5.85 -10.05 24.62
N GLY A 219 6.71 -9.63 23.70
CA GLY A 219 8.15 -9.69 23.91
C GLY A 219 8.91 -10.26 22.71
N PRO A 220 10.17 -10.68 22.90
CA PRO A 220 10.95 -11.31 21.86
C PRO A 220 10.38 -12.69 21.52
N ILE A 221 10.27 -12.97 20.22
CA ILE A 221 9.86 -14.28 19.70
C ILE A 221 11.11 -14.98 19.18
N ASN A 222 11.44 -16.10 19.77
CA ASN A 222 12.53 -16.95 19.31
C ASN A 222 12.02 -18.00 18.33
N LYS A 223 12.94 -18.62 17.61
CA LYS A 223 12.62 -19.75 16.76
C LYS A 223 11.91 -20.82 17.60
N ASP A 224 10.84 -21.36 17.10
CA ASP A 224 10.00 -22.38 17.70
C ASP A 224 9.06 -21.93 18.84
N ASP A 225 9.10 -20.66 19.27
CA ASP A 225 8.15 -20.16 20.28
C ASP A 225 6.69 -20.25 19.83
N TRP A 226 6.43 -20.24 18.52
CA TRP A 226 5.07 -20.39 17.97
C TRP A 226 4.55 -21.83 17.97
N GLY A 227 5.42 -22.85 18.14
CA GLY A 227 5.00 -24.25 18.32
C GLY A 227 4.26 -24.85 17.12
N SER A 228 3.33 -25.76 17.40
CA SER A 228 2.59 -26.54 16.40
C SER A 228 1.07 -26.47 16.53
N SER A 229 0.53 -25.43 17.18
CA SER A 229 -0.91 -25.20 17.27
C SER A 229 -1.48 -24.76 15.92
N GLY A 230 -2.76 -25.05 15.67
CA GLY A 230 -3.46 -24.63 14.46
C GLY A 230 -3.66 -23.14 14.38
N VAL A 231 -3.85 -22.48 15.51
CA VAL A 231 -4.10 -21.06 15.65
C VAL A 231 -3.01 -20.38 16.49
N LEU A 232 -2.46 -19.27 15.98
CA LEU A 232 -1.63 -18.36 16.76
C LEU A 232 -2.41 -17.09 17.05
N TYR A 233 -2.65 -16.84 18.32
CA TYR A 233 -3.35 -15.65 18.79
C TYR A 233 -2.36 -14.68 19.41
N PHE A 234 -2.22 -13.48 18.81
CA PHE A 234 -1.41 -12.40 19.33
C PHE A 234 -2.31 -11.37 20.05
N PRO A 235 -2.38 -11.41 21.39
CA PRO A 235 -3.09 -10.38 22.15
C PRO A 235 -2.45 -8.98 21.97
N PRO A 236 -3.10 -7.91 22.48
CA PRO A 236 -2.50 -6.58 22.50
C PRO A 236 -1.11 -6.60 23.13
N GLY A 237 -0.15 -5.96 22.47
CA GLY A 237 1.25 -5.93 22.93
C GLY A 237 2.23 -5.80 21.79
N VAL A 238 3.51 -5.72 22.11
CA VAL A 238 4.59 -5.57 21.14
C VAL A 238 5.41 -6.85 21.09
N TYR A 239 5.63 -7.33 19.89
CA TYR A 239 6.33 -8.58 19.59
C TYR A 239 7.43 -8.30 18.57
N TRP A 240 8.56 -8.98 18.68
CA TRP A 240 9.62 -8.88 17.68
C TRP A 240 10.34 -10.20 17.49
N MET A 241 10.64 -10.49 16.21
CA MET A 241 11.45 -11.66 15.89
C MET A 241 12.86 -11.45 16.40
N ASN A 242 13.34 -12.36 17.22
CA ASN A 242 14.67 -12.29 17.79
C ASN A 242 15.63 -13.20 16.99
N SER A 243 16.71 -12.61 16.49
CA SER A 243 17.77 -13.36 15.84
C SER A 243 18.78 -13.81 16.88
N ASN A 244 18.74 -15.07 17.29
CA ASN A 244 19.78 -15.67 18.11
C ASN A 244 21.04 -16.06 17.32
N GLN A 245 21.22 -15.50 16.12
CA GLN A 245 22.29 -15.96 15.25
C GLN A 245 23.61 -15.31 15.57
N LYS A 246 24.59 -16.18 15.85
CA LYS A 246 26.00 -15.85 16.05
C LYS A 246 26.30 -14.93 17.24
N GLY A 247 26.00 -15.39 18.43
CA GLY A 247 26.77 -15.19 19.66
C GLY A 247 26.82 -13.83 20.27
N ASP A 248 26.90 -12.74 19.56
CA ASP A 248 27.42 -11.51 20.19
C ASP A 248 26.47 -10.32 20.23
N THR A 249 25.47 -10.26 19.38
CA THR A 249 24.44 -9.23 19.48
C THR A 249 23.17 -9.70 18.77
N PRO A 250 22.07 -9.91 19.49
CA PRO A 250 20.80 -10.28 18.85
C PRO A 250 20.41 -9.15 17.89
N ARG A 251 20.35 -9.47 16.60
CA ARG A 251 19.80 -8.55 15.59
C ARG A 251 18.30 -8.64 15.64
N ILE A 252 17.73 -7.60 16.14
CA ILE A 252 16.31 -7.52 16.41
C ILE A 252 15.54 -7.44 15.09
N GLY A 253 14.49 -8.27 14.96
CA GLY A 253 13.59 -8.22 13.82
C GLY A 253 14.16 -8.80 12.52
N GLU A 254 15.24 -9.57 12.58
CA GLU A 254 15.87 -10.17 11.40
C GLU A 254 15.39 -11.58 11.06
N ASN A 255 14.69 -12.24 11.96
CA ASN A 255 14.05 -13.52 11.67
C ASN A 255 12.63 -13.31 11.13
N HIS A 256 12.11 -14.34 10.43
CA HIS A 256 10.70 -14.44 10.12
C HIS A 256 10.11 -15.72 10.72
N MET A 257 8.79 -15.74 10.89
CA MET A 257 8.06 -16.88 11.38
C MET A 257 7.74 -17.85 10.25
N LYS A 258 8.49 -18.93 10.14
CA LYS A 258 8.12 -20.06 9.30
C LYS A 258 7.25 -21.01 10.11
N LEU A 259 5.95 -20.97 9.86
CA LEU A 259 4.96 -21.64 10.69
C LEU A 259 5.00 -23.16 10.53
N HIS A 260 4.56 -23.85 11.57
CA HIS A 260 4.38 -25.30 11.52
C HIS A 260 3.26 -25.68 10.51
N PRO A 261 3.33 -26.82 9.79
CA PRO A 261 2.30 -27.24 8.83
C PRO A 261 0.88 -27.37 9.37
N LYS A 262 0.71 -27.52 10.66
CA LYS A 262 -0.60 -27.50 11.31
C LYS A 262 -1.17 -26.10 11.48
N THR A 263 -0.32 -25.08 11.52
CA THR A 263 -0.75 -23.70 11.78
C THR A 263 -1.37 -23.10 10.53
N TYR A 264 -2.66 -22.88 10.60
CA TYR A 264 -3.44 -22.35 9.50
C TYR A 264 -4.03 -20.97 9.77
N TRP A 265 -4.01 -20.48 11.01
CA TRP A 265 -4.60 -19.21 11.35
C TRP A 265 -3.68 -18.36 12.23
N VAL A 266 -3.36 -17.15 11.76
CA VAL A 266 -2.70 -16.12 12.55
C VAL A 266 -3.71 -14.99 12.82
N TYR A 267 -3.92 -14.69 14.09
CA TYR A 267 -4.79 -13.62 14.52
C TYR A 267 -3.98 -12.53 15.24
N LEU A 268 -4.04 -11.32 14.72
CA LEU A 268 -3.42 -10.15 15.31
C LEU A 268 -4.51 -9.30 15.96
N ALA A 269 -4.68 -9.41 17.27
CA ALA A 269 -5.72 -8.65 17.99
C ALA A 269 -5.53 -7.13 17.81
N PRO A 270 -6.58 -6.32 17.95
CA PRO A 270 -6.45 -4.87 18.06
C PRO A 270 -5.42 -4.51 19.13
N GLY A 271 -4.41 -3.69 18.75
CA GLY A 271 -3.28 -3.37 19.64
C GLY A 271 -2.14 -4.39 19.65
N ALA A 272 -2.19 -5.49 18.89
CA ALA A 272 -1.02 -6.31 18.63
C ALA A 272 -0.12 -5.62 17.59
N TYR A 273 1.17 -5.51 17.88
CA TYR A 273 2.19 -4.96 16.98
C TYR A 273 3.33 -5.95 16.85
N VAL A 274 3.41 -6.64 15.72
CA VAL A 274 4.37 -7.72 15.47
C VAL A 274 5.42 -7.25 14.48
N LYS A 275 6.66 -7.10 14.94
CA LYS A 275 7.82 -6.80 14.09
C LYS A 275 8.39 -8.09 13.54
N GLY A 276 8.10 -8.38 12.28
CA GLY A 276 8.49 -9.62 11.65
C GLY A 276 7.75 -9.88 10.35
N ALA A 277 7.91 -11.08 9.80
CA ALA A 277 7.20 -11.57 8.64
C ALA A 277 6.76 -13.02 8.89
N ILE A 278 5.75 -13.47 8.18
CA ILE A 278 5.09 -14.75 8.43
C ILE A 278 5.03 -15.57 7.14
N GLU A 279 5.52 -16.80 7.21
CA GLU A 279 5.47 -17.76 6.13
C GLU A 279 4.65 -18.99 6.54
N TYR A 280 3.56 -19.23 5.86
CA TYR A 280 2.73 -20.43 6.04
C TYR A 280 3.36 -21.63 5.35
N THR A 281 3.12 -22.81 5.90
CA THR A 281 3.52 -24.10 5.32
C THR A 281 2.38 -25.12 5.33
N THR A 282 1.19 -24.73 5.77
CA THR A 282 0.01 -25.58 5.85
C THR A 282 -0.50 -26.00 4.47
N LYS A 283 -1.16 -27.14 4.39
CA LYS A 283 -1.88 -27.60 3.19
C LYS A 283 -3.39 -27.36 3.27
N ALA A 284 -3.87 -26.82 4.38
CA ALA A 284 -5.27 -26.40 4.55
C ALA A 284 -5.47 -24.97 4.02
N ASN A 285 -6.73 -24.54 3.95
CA ASN A 285 -7.04 -23.11 3.84
C ASN A 285 -6.46 -22.37 5.04
N PHE A 286 -6.02 -21.12 4.84
CA PHE A 286 -5.30 -20.42 5.90
C PHE A 286 -5.75 -18.97 6.03
N TYR A 287 -5.52 -18.39 7.22
CA TYR A 287 -6.14 -17.15 7.64
C TYR A 287 -5.13 -16.20 8.26
N ALA A 288 -5.27 -14.91 7.92
CA ALA A 288 -4.61 -13.80 8.58
C ALA A 288 -5.69 -12.77 8.96
N THR A 289 -6.08 -12.72 10.22
CA THR A 289 -7.19 -11.86 10.64
C THR A 289 -6.84 -11.01 11.85
N GLY A 290 -7.62 -9.96 12.12
CA GLY A 290 -7.40 -9.06 13.25
C GLY A 290 -6.97 -7.66 12.80
N HIS A 291 -7.17 -6.67 13.66
CA HIS A 291 -6.77 -5.28 13.41
C HIS A 291 -5.42 -4.92 14.04
N GLY A 292 -4.55 -5.92 14.23
CA GLY A 292 -3.17 -5.68 14.61
C GLY A 292 -2.29 -5.31 13.42
N VAL A 293 -1.02 -5.05 13.72
CA VAL A 293 0.00 -4.61 12.78
C VAL A 293 1.06 -5.68 12.61
N LEU A 294 1.41 -6.00 11.36
CA LEU A 294 2.61 -6.74 11.01
C LEU A 294 3.60 -5.76 10.38
N SER A 295 4.77 -5.60 11.00
CA SER A 295 5.74 -4.57 10.63
C SER A 295 7.06 -5.17 10.15
N GLY A 296 7.47 -4.77 8.94
CA GLY A 296 8.77 -5.10 8.35
C GLY A 296 9.86 -4.07 8.65
N GLU A 297 9.63 -3.15 9.60
CA GLU A 297 10.51 -1.99 9.87
C GLU A 297 11.95 -2.36 10.23
N HIS A 298 12.21 -3.58 10.67
CA HIS A 298 13.54 -4.05 11.06
C HIS A 298 14.27 -4.83 9.96
N TYR A 299 13.60 -5.16 8.86
CA TYR A 299 14.24 -5.81 7.72
C TYR A 299 14.92 -4.81 6.80
N VAL A 300 15.96 -5.25 6.12
CA VAL A 300 16.53 -4.50 5.00
C VAL A 300 15.66 -4.62 3.77
N TYR A 301 15.74 -3.65 2.87
CA TYR A 301 15.15 -3.76 1.54
C TYR A 301 15.67 -5.01 0.82
N GLN A 302 14.78 -5.74 0.16
CA GLN A 302 15.08 -7.02 -0.49
C GLN A 302 15.76 -8.05 0.43
N ALA A 303 15.39 -8.06 1.69
CA ALA A 303 15.95 -8.96 2.69
C ALA A 303 15.93 -10.42 2.20
N ASN A 304 17.09 -11.07 2.21
CA ASN A 304 17.26 -12.45 1.75
C ASN A 304 17.25 -13.43 2.93
N PRO A 305 16.24 -14.28 3.08
CA PRO A 305 16.19 -15.25 4.17
C PRO A 305 17.35 -16.27 4.17
N ASP A 306 17.89 -16.58 2.99
CA ASP A 306 18.97 -17.56 2.82
C ASP A 306 20.33 -17.04 3.33
N THR A 307 20.48 -15.73 3.45
CA THR A 307 21.69 -15.06 3.92
C THR A 307 21.44 -14.28 5.22
N TYR A 308 20.56 -14.81 6.07
CA TYR A 308 20.22 -14.20 7.36
C TYR A 308 19.74 -12.77 7.24
N TYR A 309 18.94 -12.50 6.20
CA TYR A 309 18.36 -11.17 5.91
C TYR A 309 19.41 -10.08 5.66
N GLN A 310 20.63 -10.49 5.37
CA GLN A 310 21.70 -9.61 4.93
C GLN A 310 21.80 -9.64 3.41
N GLY A 311 21.98 -8.49 2.81
CA GLY A 311 22.15 -8.39 1.37
C GLY A 311 20.83 -8.37 0.59
N LEU A 312 20.96 -7.91 -0.64
CA LEU A 312 19.87 -7.72 -1.58
C LEU A 312 19.66 -9.00 -2.41
N LYS A 313 18.43 -9.34 -2.62
CA LYS A 313 18.04 -10.35 -3.58
C LYS A 313 16.81 -9.90 -4.32
N SER A 314 16.96 -9.56 -5.57
CA SER A 314 15.92 -9.01 -6.43
C SER A 314 15.04 -10.06 -7.10
N ASP A 315 15.04 -11.29 -6.60
CA ASP A 315 14.24 -12.37 -7.18
C ASP A 315 13.16 -12.86 -6.21
N GLY A 316 12.38 -13.82 -6.64
CA GLY A 316 11.30 -14.41 -5.88
C GLY A 316 11.65 -14.98 -4.49
N ARG A 317 12.91 -14.90 -4.05
CA ARG A 317 13.36 -15.37 -2.74
C ARG A 317 13.48 -14.26 -1.70
N SER A 318 13.29 -13.00 -2.09
CA SER A 318 13.25 -11.90 -1.11
C SER A 318 12.09 -12.08 -0.15
N LEU A 319 12.30 -11.66 1.10
CA LEU A 319 11.32 -11.82 2.16
C LEU A 319 10.03 -11.07 1.86
N ARG A 320 8.91 -11.75 2.03
CA ARG A 320 7.55 -11.18 2.00
C ARG A 320 6.99 -11.03 3.40
N MET A 321 6.08 -10.10 3.60
CA MET A 321 5.38 -9.97 4.89
C MET A 321 4.47 -11.19 5.15
N TRP A 322 3.75 -11.61 4.11
CA TRP A 322 2.97 -12.83 4.07
C TRP A 322 3.48 -13.72 2.95
N GLY A 323 3.89 -14.92 3.30
CA GLY A 323 4.37 -15.90 2.35
C GLY A 323 3.78 -17.28 2.57
N HIS A 324 3.88 -18.13 1.53
CA HIS A 324 3.63 -19.55 1.63
C HIS A 324 4.65 -20.30 0.79
N TYR A 325 5.44 -21.13 1.44
CA TYR A 325 6.58 -21.78 0.78
C TYR A 325 6.18 -22.83 -0.26
N SER A 326 5.10 -23.56 -0.03
CA SER A 326 4.65 -24.62 -0.93
C SER A 326 3.17 -24.87 -0.77
N LEU A 327 2.40 -24.31 -1.70
CA LEU A 327 0.95 -24.51 -1.74
C LEU A 327 0.59 -25.98 -2.04
N GLY A 328 -0.51 -26.44 -1.43
CA GLY A 328 -1.04 -27.78 -1.65
C GLY A 328 -1.86 -27.96 -2.91
N GLY A 329 -2.30 -26.85 -3.50
CA GLY A 329 -3.25 -26.82 -4.59
C GLY A 329 -4.70 -26.65 -4.15
N GLY A 330 -5.40 -25.70 -4.77
CA GLY A 330 -6.80 -25.38 -4.48
C GLY A 330 -7.04 -24.74 -3.11
N GLN A 331 -6.02 -24.17 -2.48
CA GLN A 331 -6.14 -23.52 -1.18
C GLN A 331 -6.74 -22.11 -1.31
N THR A 332 -7.41 -21.68 -0.25
CA THR A 332 -7.85 -20.29 -0.10
C THR A 332 -7.14 -19.63 1.06
N TRP A 333 -6.61 -18.42 0.82
CA TRP A 333 -6.15 -17.52 1.86
C TRP A 333 -7.19 -16.47 2.17
N PHE A 334 -7.57 -16.38 3.44
CA PHE A 334 -8.47 -15.38 3.97
C PHE A 334 -7.68 -14.35 4.75
N CYS A 335 -7.71 -13.10 4.30
CA CYS A 335 -7.03 -11.99 4.97
C CYS A 335 -8.04 -10.89 5.28
N ARG A 336 -8.25 -10.59 6.57
CA ARG A 336 -9.18 -9.54 6.97
C ARG A 336 -8.68 -8.75 8.16
N GLY A 337 -8.47 -7.46 7.96
CA GLY A 337 -8.21 -6.49 9.02
C GLY A 337 -6.77 -6.08 9.24
N PRO A 338 -5.72 -6.88 8.95
CA PRO A 338 -4.37 -6.52 9.34
C PRO A 338 -3.85 -5.29 8.61
N THR A 339 -2.97 -4.56 9.32
CA THR A 339 -2.20 -3.46 8.74
C THR A 339 -0.76 -3.90 8.56
N ILE A 340 -0.23 -3.75 7.35
CA ILE A 340 1.18 -3.96 7.05
C ILE A 340 1.90 -2.62 7.13
N ASN A 341 2.96 -2.58 7.92
CA ASN A 341 3.84 -1.42 8.03
C ASN A 341 5.21 -1.72 7.44
N ALA A 342 5.71 -0.80 6.63
CA ALA A 342 7.08 -0.79 6.15
C ALA A 342 7.55 -2.15 5.57
N PRO A 343 6.90 -2.68 4.54
CA PRO A 343 7.29 -3.95 3.94
C PRO A 343 8.70 -3.84 3.34
N PRO A 344 9.53 -4.89 3.42
CA PRO A 344 10.86 -4.88 2.83
C PRO A 344 10.89 -5.14 1.32
N PHE A 345 9.80 -5.65 0.77
CA PHE A 345 9.63 -6.02 -0.64
C PHE A 345 8.14 -6.19 -0.95
N ASN A 346 7.75 -6.90 -2.02
CA ASN A 346 6.35 -7.25 -2.28
C ASN A 346 5.70 -7.78 -1.02
N THR A 347 4.51 -7.31 -0.72
CA THR A 347 3.89 -7.58 0.59
C THR A 347 3.52 -9.05 0.77
N MET A 348 3.10 -9.70 -0.31
CA MET A 348 2.79 -11.13 -0.29
C MET A 348 3.30 -11.81 -1.55
N ASP A 349 3.64 -13.08 -1.38
CA ASP A 349 3.93 -13.97 -2.49
C ASP A 349 3.68 -15.42 -2.06
N PHE A 350 2.98 -16.15 -2.90
CA PHE A 350 2.63 -17.53 -2.64
C PHE A 350 3.18 -18.41 -3.76
N TYR A 351 4.15 -19.24 -3.44
CA TYR A 351 4.75 -20.16 -4.40
C TYR A 351 3.73 -21.19 -4.89
N GLY A 352 3.60 -21.32 -6.21
CA GLY A 352 2.55 -22.12 -6.82
C GLY A 352 1.25 -21.34 -6.98
N SER A 353 1.36 -20.08 -7.37
CA SER A 353 0.28 -19.07 -7.44
C SER A 353 -0.95 -19.50 -8.23
N ASP A 354 -0.83 -20.38 -9.22
CA ASP A 354 -1.99 -20.90 -9.97
C ASP A 354 -2.93 -21.78 -9.14
N ASN A 355 -2.50 -22.18 -7.95
CA ASN A 355 -3.22 -23.09 -7.07
C ASN A 355 -3.79 -22.41 -5.82
N ILE A 356 -3.82 -21.10 -5.76
CA ILE A 356 -4.35 -20.35 -4.63
C ILE A 356 -5.44 -19.39 -5.08
N THR A 357 -6.43 -19.22 -4.22
CA THR A 357 -7.42 -18.15 -4.28
C THR A 357 -7.25 -17.24 -3.08
N THR A 358 -7.42 -15.93 -3.24
CA THR A 358 -7.38 -15.01 -2.11
C THR A 358 -8.72 -14.34 -1.86
N ARG A 359 -9.04 -14.14 -0.58
CA ARG A 359 -10.18 -13.39 -0.07
C ARG A 359 -9.64 -12.33 0.88
N ILE A 360 -9.45 -11.11 0.36
CA ILE A 360 -8.80 -10.03 1.12
C ILE A 360 -9.83 -8.92 1.36
N SER A 361 -9.96 -8.49 2.60
CA SER A 361 -10.80 -7.34 2.95
C SER A 361 -10.26 -6.56 4.13
N ASP A 362 -10.58 -5.27 4.17
CA ASP A 362 -10.12 -4.35 5.21
C ASP A 362 -8.60 -4.41 5.46
N TYR A 363 -7.83 -4.68 4.43
CA TYR A 363 -6.38 -4.74 4.46
C TYR A 363 -5.78 -3.35 4.25
N LYS A 364 -4.76 -3.01 5.02
CA LYS A 364 -4.06 -1.74 4.94
C LYS A 364 -2.56 -1.97 4.79
N GLN A 365 -1.93 -1.21 3.90
CA GLN A 365 -0.49 -1.19 3.71
C GLN A 365 0.01 0.24 3.79
N VAL A 366 0.99 0.49 4.65
CA VAL A 366 1.57 1.81 4.91
C VAL A 366 3.09 1.74 4.95
N GLY A 367 3.77 2.87 4.72
CA GLY A 367 5.22 2.93 4.81
C GLY A 367 5.98 2.19 3.73
N ALA A 368 5.36 1.93 2.60
CA ALA A 368 5.98 1.28 1.45
C ALA A 368 6.68 2.33 0.57
N PHE A 369 7.80 2.86 1.05
CA PHE A 369 8.54 3.93 0.38
C PHE A 369 9.51 3.43 -0.68
N PHE A 370 9.89 2.15 -0.66
CA PHE A 370 10.89 1.57 -1.56
C PHE A 370 10.29 1.05 -2.84
N PHE A 371 11.15 0.92 -3.87
CA PHE A 371 10.86 0.10 -5.05
C PHE A 371 10.40 -1.29 -4.65
N GLN A 372 9.63 -1.93 -5.51
CA GLN A 372 9.16 -3.30 -5.33
C GLN A 372 8.43 -3.54 -3.99
N THR A 373 7.80 -2.50 -3.46
CA THR A 373 6.87 -2.62 -2.33
C THR A 373 5.44 -2.58 -2.84
N ASP A 374 5.11 -3.61 -3.59
CA ASP A 374 3.86 -3.78 -4.31
C ASP A 374 2.66 -3.96 -3.37
N GLY A 375 1.49 -3.73 -3.89
CA GLY A 375 0.25 -4.20 -3.29
C GLY A 375 0.07 -5.72 -3.44
N PRO A 376 -0.99 -6.27 -2.85
CA PRO A 376 -1.35 -7.67 -3.01
C PRO A 376 -1.58 -8.09 -4.46
N GLU A 377 -1.05 -9.23 -4.85
CA GLU A 377 -1.34 -9.84 -6.13
C GLU A 377 -2.76 -10.39 -6.19
N MET A 378 -3.41 -10.24 -7.34
CA MET A 378 -4.72 -10.83 -7.60
C MET A 378 -4.55 -12.24 -8.18
N TYR A 379 -4.54 -13.25 -7.31
CA TYR A 379 -4.46 -14.67 -7.68
C TYR A 379 -5.74 -15.16 -8.37
N PRO A 380 -5.74 -16.36 -8.97
CA PRO A 380 -6.93 -16.88 -9.66
C PRO A 380 -8.18 -16.88 -8.77
N ASN A 381 -9.29 -16.44 -9.32
CA ASN A 381 -10.59 -16.35 -8.63
C ASN A 381 -10.59 -15.44 -7.37
N SER A 382 -9.63 -14.54 -7.24
CA SER A 382 -9.47 -13.67 -6.06
C SER A 382 -10.58 -12.66 -5.93
N GLN A 383 -10.93 -12.35 -4.68
CA GLN A 383 -11.82 -11.25 -4.32
C GLN A 383 -11.13 -10.37 -3.29
N ILE A 384 -10.91 -9.12 -3.66
CA ILE A 384 -10.25 -8.12 -2.82
C ILE A 384 -11.17 -6.92 -2.70
N HIS A 385 -11.41 -6.42 -1.49
CA HIS A 385 -12.24 -5.25 -1.31
C HIS A 385 -11.92 -4.46 -0.03
N ASP A 386 -12.29 -3.17 -0.05
CA ASP A 386 -12.16 -2.26 1.09
C ASP A 386 -10.71 -2.14 1.59
N VAL A 387 -9.79 -1.86 0.67
CA VAL A 387 -8.35 -1.85 0.96
C VAL A 387 -7.74 -0.46 0.86
N PHE A 388 -6.63 -0.26 1.57
CA PHE A 388 -5.78 0.92 1.45
C PHE A 388 -4.35 0.49 1.13
N TYR A 389 -3.78 1.05 0.05
CA TYR A 389 -2.41 0.78 -0.36
C TYR A 389 -1.59 2.06 -0.44
N HIS A 390 -0.56 2.19 0.41
CA HIS A 390 0.58 3.04 0.14
C HIS A 390 1.68 2.17 -0.45
N VAL A 391 2.04 2.39 -1.71
CA VAL A 391 2.92 1.51 -2.49
C VAL A 391 3.88 2.29 -3.37
N ASN A 392 5.06 1.74 -3.56
CA ASN A 392 6.05 2.27 -4.48
C ASN A 392 6.40 1.28 -5.61
N ASP A 393 5.45 0.49 -6.00
CA ASP A 393 5.51 -0.39 -7.18
C ASP A 393 4.07 -0.71 -7.61
N ASP A 394 3.84 -1.82 -8.30
CA ASP A 394 2.52 -2.25 -8.77
C ASP A 394 1.49 -2.27 -7.64
N ALA A 395 0.52 -1.37 -7.67
CA ALA A 395 -0.50 -1.37 -6.62
C ALA A 395 -1.51 -2.50 -6.80
N ILE A 396 -1.87 -2.80 -8.03
CA ILE A 396 -2.82 -3.86 -8.42
C ILE A 396 -2.17 -4.70 -9.52
N LYS A 397 -1.88 -5.96 -9.21
CA LYS A 397 -1.28 -6.91 -10.16
C LYS A 397 -2.34 -7.84 -10.70
N THR A 398 -2.64 -7.72 -12.00
CA THR A 398 -3.71 -8.45 -12.68
C THR A 398 -3.17 -9.59 -13.53
N TYR A 399 -2.48 -10.54 -12.89
CA TYR A 399 -1.77 -11.60 -13.59
C TYR A 399 -2.56 -12.88 -13.78
N HIS A 400 -3.75 -12.98 -13.20
CA HIS A 400 -4.58 -14.18 -13.20
C HIS A 400 -6.04 -13.87 -13.54
N SER A 401 -6.77 -14.88 -14.01
CA SER A 401 -8.16 -14.77 -14.43
C SER A 401 -9.16 -14.78 -13.26
N ASN A 402 -10.38 -14.33 -13.54
CA ASN A 402 -11.54 -14.34 -12.62
C ASN A 402 -11.27 -13.56 -11.32
N ALA A 403 -10.57 -12.46 -11.41
CA ALA A 403 -10.18 -11.70 -10.24
C ALA A 403 -10.96 -10.38 -10.13
N THR A 404 -11.39 -10.06 -8.92
CA THR A 404 -12.17 -8.86 -8.63
C THR A 404 -11.52 -8.05 -7.52
N LEU A 405 -11.38 -6.73 -7.74
CA LEU A 405 -11.00 -5.77 -6.71
C LEU A 405 -12.02 -4.64 -6.69
N THR A 406 -12.54 -4.32 -5.51
CA THR A 406 -13.53 -3.25 -5.35
C THR A 406 -13.22 -2.37 -4.14
N ARG A 407 -13.50 -1.08 -4.26
CA ARG A 407 -13.29 -0.09 -3.18
C ARG A 407 -11.87 -0.10 -2.64
N ALA A 408 -10.93 0.31 -3.49
CA ALA A 408 -9.53 0.48 -3.14
C ALA A 408 -9.16 1.97 -3.08
N ILE A 409 -8.42 2.33 -2.05
CA ILE A 409 -7.79 3.65 -1.92
C ILE A 409 -6.29 3.46 -2.05
N ILE A 410 -5.67 4.20 -2.97
CA ILE A 410 -4.28 4.00 -3.35
C ILE A 410 -3.51 5.31 -3.21
N TRP A 411 -2.43 5.28 -2.46
CA TRP A 411 -1.38 6.28 -2.45
C TRP A 411 -0.17 5.71 -3.19
N LYS A 412 0.04 6.16 -4.40
CA LYS A 412 1.08 5.65 -5.30
C LYS A 412 2.32 6.53 -5.23
N CYS A 413 3.48 5.91 -5.00
CA CYS A 413 4.77 6.53 -5.26
C CYS A 413 5.13 6.41 -6.74
N HIS A 414 6.40 6.31 -7.11
CA HIS A 414 6.84 6.61 -8.47
C HIS A 414 7.10 5.41 -9.39
N ASN A 415 7.29 4.22 -8.86
CA ASN A 415 7.70 3.07 -9.67
C ASN A 415 6.51 2.27 -10.20
N ASP A 416 6.51 1.93 -11.48
CA ASP A 416 5.52 1.11 -12.18
C ASP A 416 4.06 1.66 -12.18
N PRO A 417 3.12 1.09 -12.91
CA PRO A 417 1.75 1.61 -12.97
C PRO A 417 0.97 1.34 -11.69
N VAL A 418 -0.18 1.97 -11.55
CA VAL A 418 -1.15 1.63 -10.49
C VAL A 418 -1.76 0.25 -10.75
N ILE A 419 -2.16 0.00 -12.00
CA ILE A 419 -2.73 -1.28 -12.44
C ILE A 419 -1.76 -1.91 -13.43
N GLN A 420 -1.08 -2.96 -13.00
CA GLN A 420 -0.09 -3.68 -13.79
C GLN A 420 -0.71 -4.91 -14.45
N MET A 421 -0.63 -4.97 -15.78
CA MET A 421 -1.08 -6.10 -16.59
C MET A 421 0.03 -7.11 -16.88
N GLY A 422 1.26 -6.81 -16.49
CA GLY A 422 2.38 -7.73 -16.52
C GLY A 422 3.50 -7.35 -17.49
N TRP A 423 4.59 -8.07 -17.35
CA TRP A 423 5.85 -7.88 -18.06
C TRP A 423 6.01 -8.81 -19.26
N GLU A 424 5.23 -9.89 -19.29
CA GLU A 424 5.28 -10.93 -20.29
C GLU A 424 3.89 -11.30 -20.79
N PRO A 425 3.78 -11.85 -22.02
CA PRO A 425 2.49 -12.30 -22.56
C PRO A 425 1.83 -13.37 -21.69
N ARG A 426 0.55 -13.18 -21.42
CA ARG A 426 -0.27 -14.12 -20.64
C ARG A 426 -1.67 -14.22 -21.19
N ASP A 427 -2.30 -15.34 -20.94
CA ASP A 427 -3.66 -15.63 -21.38
C ASP A 427 -4.58 -15.61 -20.17
N ILE A 428 -5.26 -14.48 -19.97
CA ILE A 428 -6.12 -14.23 -18.81
C ILE A 428 -7.42 -13.54 -19.21
N SER A 429 -8.46 -13.73 -18.40
CA SER A 429 -9.76 -13.11 -18.65
C SER A 429 -10.53 -12.78 -17.37
N ASP A 430 -11.60 -12.01 -17.53
CA ASP A 430 -12.62 -11.76 -16.52
C ASP A 430 -12.08 -11.05 -15.27
N ILE A 431 -11.46 -9.90 -15.51
CA ILE A 431 -10.94 -9.02 -14.47
C ILE A 431 -11.93 -7.86 -14.25
N LEU A 432 -12.31 -7.64 -13.00
CA LEU A 432 -13.11 -6.49 -12.60
C LEU A 432 -12.38 -5.66 -11.54
N LEU A 433 -12.10 -4.40 -11.88
CA LEU A 433 -11.58 -3.39 -10.95
C LEU A 433 -12.62 -2.28 -10.83
N GLN A 434 -13.14 -2.05 -9.63
CA GLN A 434 -14.24 -1.11 -9.44
C GLN A 434 -14.06 -0.23 -8.20
N ASP A 435 -14.51 1.04 -8.30
CA ASP A 435 -14.47 2.02 -7.21
C ASP A 435 -13.03 2.24 -6.70
N ILE A 436 -12.14 2.59 -7.62
CA ILE A 436 -10.71 2.81 -7.35
C ILE A 436 -10.46 4.31 -7.15
N GLN A 437 -9.91 4.67 -6.01
CA GLN A 437 -9.55 6.03 -5.64
C GLN A 437 -8.03 6.15 -5.51
N VAL A 438 -7.37 6.73 -6.50
CA VAL A 438 -5.93 7.03 -6.42
C VAL A 438 -5.79 8.43 -5.84
N ILE A 439 -5.45 8.54 -4.56
CA ILE A 439 -5.44 9.82 -3.85
C ILE A 439 -4.18 10.64 -4.08
N HIS A 440 -3.07 9.98 -4.36
CA HIS A 440 -1.80 10.59 -4.75
C HIS A 440 -1.08 9.73 -5.77
N THR A 441 -0.31 10.42 -6.64
CA THR A 441 0.68 9.82 -7.54
C THR A 441 1.92 10.69 -7.52
N ARG A 442 3.11 10.07 -7.47
CA ARG A 442 4.38 10.79 -7.48
C ARG A 442 5.30 10.22 -8.56
N TYR A 443 4.85 10.27 -9.79
CA TYR A 443 5.63 9.81 -10.92
C TYR A 443 6.68 10.84 -11.30
N ILE A 444 7.93 10.46 -11.18
CA ILE A 444 9.09 11.26 -11.52
C ILE A 444 9.61 10.81 -12.88
N LYS A 445 10.21 11.75 -13.63
CA LYS A 445 10.93 11.43 -14.85
C LYS A 445 12.09 10.50 -14.53
N SER A 446 12.07 9.30 -15.07
CA SER A 446 13.24 8.42 -15.11
C SER A 446 13.90 8.50 -16.49
N GLU A 447 15.20 8.67 -16.54
CA GLU A 447 15.96 8.59 -17.81
C GLU A 447 15.91 7.17 -18.41
N MET A 448 15.65 6.17 -17.59
CA MET A 448 15.55 4.77 -18.01
C MET A 448 14.11 4.31 -18.24
N ASP A 449 13.22 5.14 -18.65
CA ASP A 449 11.76 4.99 -18.82
C ASP A 449 11.30 3.66 -19.47
N ILE A 450 11.79 2.55 -18.93
CA ILE A 450 11.35 1.20 -19.30
C ILE A 450 10.03 0.82 -18.63
N VAL A 451 9.67 1.53 -17.58
CA VAL A 451 8.50 1.28 -16.74
C VAL A 451 7.39 2.28 -17.04
N PRO A 452 6.15 1.86 -17.26
CA PRO A 452 5.07 2.79 -17.56
C PRO A 452 4.62 3.57 -16.33
N SER A 453 4.97 4.83 -16.27
CA SER A 453 4.45 5.80 -15.29
C SER A 453 3.02 6.19 -15.65
N THR A 454 2.05 5.32 -15.40
CA THR A 454 0.64 5.52 -15.78
C THR A 454 -0.30 4.90 -14.74
N ILE A 455 -1.58 5.12 -14.90
CA ILE A 455 -2.59 4.43 -14.08
C ILE A 455 -2.72 2.96 -14.51
N ILE A 456 -2.79 2.70 -15.82
CA ILE A 456 -2.96 1.35 -16.37
C ILE A 456 -1.77 1.05 -17.25
N GLY A 457 -1.03 -0.01 -16.95
CA GLY A 457 0.17 -0.34 -17.71
C GLY A 457 0.38 -1.82 -17.95
N ALA A 458 1.02 -2.12 -19.08
CA ALA A 458 1.68 -3.38 -19.34
C ALA A 458 3.14 -3.07 -19.66
N SER A 459 4.03 -3.48 -18.78
CA SER A 459 5.45 -3.12 -18.85
C SER A 459 6.20 -3.94 -19.89
N PRO A 460 7.21 -3.38 -20.57
CA PRO A 460 8.19 -4.18 -21.29
C PRO A 460 9.09 -4.91 -20.30
N SER A 461 9.83 -5.90 -20.75
CA SER A 461 10.87 -6.52 -19.93
C SER A 461 11.90 -5.49 -19.45
N GLN A 462 12.64 -5.81 -18.39
CA GLN A 462 13.64 -4.92 -17.78
C GLN A 462 14.66 -4.32 -18.75
N ASN A 463 14.87 -4.95 -19.91
CA ASN A 463 15.77 -4.45 -20.94
C ASN A 463 15.08 -3.51 -21.93
N GLY A 464 13.84 -3.12 -21.70
CA GLY A 464 13.03 -2.37 -22.64
C GLY A 464 12.65 -3.15 -23.90
N GLN A 465 12.96 -4.42 -23.95
CA GLN A 465 12.52 -5.35 -24.97
C GLN A 465 11.27 -6.07 -24.47
N PHE A 466 10.41 -6.47 -25.39
CA PHE A 466 9.25 -7.28 -25.08
C PHE A 466 9.11 -8.39 -26.11
N THR A 467 8.59 -9.51 -25.66
CA THR A 467 8.20 -10.62 -26.52
C THR A 467 6.74 -10.46 -26.91
N THR A 468 6.43 -10.62 -28.18
CA THR A 468 5.03 -10.66 -28.64
C THR A 468 4.61 -12.10 -28.86
N ASP A 469 3.52 -12.50 -28.24
CA ASP A 469 2.86 -13.80 -28.47
C ASP A 469 1.41 -13.58 -28.86
N LEU A 470 1.11 -13.77 -30.15
CA LEU A 470 -0.23 -13.62 -30.71
C LEU A 470 -1.19 -14.78 -30.36
N ASN A 471 -0.73 -15.80 -29.65
CA ASN A 471 -1.61 -16.83 -29.10
C ASN A 471 -2.12 -16.46 -27.70
N LYS A 472 -1.65 -15.35 -27.15
CA LYS A 472 -2.01 -14.87 -25.81
C LYS A 472 -2.93 -13.67 -25.89
N SER A 473 -3.83 -13.57 -24.92
CA SER A 473 -4.74 -12.43 -24.81
C SER A 473 -5.07 -12.08 -23.36
N ILE A 474 -5.19 -10.80 -23.10
CA ILE A 474 -5.94 -10.30 -21.95
C ILE A 474 -7.33 -9.93 -22.45
N ASN A 475 -8.36 -10.57 -21.92
CA ASN A 475 -9.71 -10.47 -22.42
C ASN A 475 -10.71 -10.16 -21.30
N SER A 476 -11.83 -9.47 -21.62
CA SER A 476 -12.86 -9.12 -20.63
C SER A 476 -12.29 -8.40 -19.40
N PHE A 477 -11.61 -7.31 -19.64
CA PHE A 477 -10.99 -6.48 -18.58
C PHE A 477 -11.85 -5.23 -18.35
N THR A 478 -12.43 -5.10 -17.18
CA THR A 478 -13.31 -3.97 -16.85
C THR A 478 -12.75 -3.15 -15.71
N ILE A 479 -12.60 -1.84 -15.94
CA ILE A 479 -12.31 -0.85 -14.91
C ILE A 479 -13.51 0.09 -14.83
N ARG A 480 -14.07 0.27 -13.64
CA ARG A 480 -15.25 1.10 -13.43
C ARG A 480 -15.08 2.03 -12.24
N ASN A 481 -15.50 3.30 -12.39
CA ASN A 481 -15.43 4.30 -11.32
C ASN A 481 -14.00 4.50 -10.80
N LEU A 482 -13.08 4.90 -11.67
CA LEU A 482 -11.70 5.23 -11.31
C LEU A 482 -11.55 6.74 -11.19
N VAL A 483 -11.08 7.20 -10.03
CA VAL A 483 -10.74 8.61 -9.81
C VAL A 483 -9.26 8.71 -9.41
N CYS A 484 -8.50 9.55 -10.10
CA CYS A 484 -7.14 9.91 -9.72
C CYS A 484 -7.10 11.37 -9.32
N GLU A 485 -6.93 11.63 -8.01
CA GLU A 485 -6.85 12.97 -7.42
C GLU A 485 -5.45 13.54 -7.41
N GLY A 486 -4.43 12.75 -7.76
CA GLY A 486 -3.07 13.22 -7.95
C GLY A 486 -2.81 13.68 -9.38
N ILE A 487 -1.70 14.40 -9.58
CA ILE A 487 -1.22 14.75 -10.92
C ILE A 487 -0.66 13.50 -11.58
N CYS A 488 -1.42 12.92 -12.50
CA CYS A 488 -1.03 11.68 -13.16
C CYS A 488 -0.44 11.95 -14.56
N PRO A 489 0.62 11.23 -14.96
CA PRO A 489 1.21 11.43 -16.30
C PRO A 489 0.31 10.94 -17.42
N ALA A 490 -0.36 9.79 -17.28
CA ALA A 490 -1.21 9.24 -18.33
C ALA A 490 -2.25 8.25 -17.76
N LEU A 491 -3.34 8.05 -18.50
CA LEU A 491 -4.33 7.04 -18.15
C LEU A 491 -3.78 5.64 -18.37
N LEU A 492 -3.20 5.36 -19.54
CA LEU A 492 -2.73 4.02 -19.87
C LEU A 492 -1.50 4.02 -20.76
N ARG A 493 -0.73 2.95 -20.62
CA ARG A 493 0.45 2.66 -21.41
C ARG A 493 0.63 1.15 -21.51
N ILE A 494 0.46 0.63 -22.71
CA ILE A 494 0.39 -0.82 -22.93
C ILE A 494 1.41 -1.26 -23.95
N THR A 495 2.28 -2.17 -23.56
CA THR A 495 3.25 -2.81 -24.44
C THR A 495 2.56 -3.84 -25.35
N PRO A 496 2.92 -3.92 -26.65
CA PRO A 496 2.28 -4.83 -27.62
C PRO A 496 2.72 -6.27 -27.50
N SER A 497 2.65 -6.81 -26.32
CA SER A 497 3.13 -8.16 -26.07
C SER A 497 2.14 -9.27 -26.45
N GLN A 498 0.87 -8.93 -26.56
CA GLN A 498 -0.24 -9.88 -26.78
C GLN A 498 -1.49 -9.17 -27.31
N HIS A 499 -2.57 -9.89 -27.53
CA HIS A 499 -3.86 -9.27 -27.79
C HIS A 499 -4.47 -8.68 -26.51
N TYR A 500 -5.21 -7.58 -26.67
CA TYR A 500 -5.99 -6.92 -25.61
C TYR A 500 -7.42 -6.76 -26.12
N ARG A 501 -8.35 -7.56 -25.58
CA ARG A 501 -9.71 -7.68 -26.12
C ARG A 501 -10.74 -7.31 -25.08
N ASN A 502 -11.84 -6.70 -25.54
CA ASN A 502 -13.00 -6.38 -24.69
C ASN A 502 -12.63 -5.61 -23.41
N PHE A 503 -11.76 -4.61 -23.57
CA PHE A 503 -11.45 -3.70 -22.48
C PHE A 503 -12.54 -2.65 -22.38
N VAL A 504 -13.08 -2.48 -21.17
CA VAL A 504 -14.04 -1.42 -20.85
C VAL A 504 -13.48 -0.59 -19.69
N ILE A 505 -13.30 0.68 -19.92
CA ILE A 505 -12.88 1.66 -18.92
C ILE A 505 -14.02 2.66 -18.79
N GLU A 506 -14.73 2.67 -17.67
CA GLU A 506 -15.97 3.40 -17.49
C GLU A 506 -15.90 4.33 -16.28
N ASN A 507 -16.38 5.57 -16.45
CA ASN A 507 -16.40 6.59 -15.40
C ASN A 507 -14.99 6.87 -14.83
N VAL A 508 -14.13 7.42 -15.65
CA VAL A 508 -12.76 7.78 -15.26
C VAL A 508 -12.67 9.29 -15.08
N ALA A 509 -12.09 9.73 -13.97
CA ALA A 509 -11.91 11.15 -13.68
C ALA A 509 -10.51 11.46 -13.18
N PHE A 510 -9.94 12.53 -13.72
CA PHE A 510 -8.70 13.18 -13.27
C PHE A 510 -9.03 14.64 -12.89
N PRO A 511 -9.57 14.89 -11.69
CA PRO A 511 -10.01 16.24 -11.31
C PRO A 511 -8.89 17.28 -11.30
N ASP A 512 -7.69 16.91 -10.86
CA ASP A 512 -6.51 17.78 -10.82
C ASP A 512 -5.76 17.82 -12.19
N GLY A 513 -6.28 17.12 -13.18
CA GLY A 513 -5.72 17.08 -14.53
C GLY A 513 -4.63 16.05 -14.74
N LEU A 514 -4.00 16.11 -15.91
CA LEU A 514 -2.85 15.30 -16.26
C LEU A 514 -1.57 16.14 -16.20
N GLN A 515 -0.44 15.47 -15.98
CA GLN A 515 0.87 16.12 -15.93
C GLN A 515 1.26 16.65 -17.33
N LYS A 516 1.46 17.97 -17.47
CA LYS A 516 1.69 18.60 -18.78
C LYS A 516 3.07 18.34 -19.39
N HIS A 517 4.00 17.82 -18.62
CA HIS A 517 5.40 17.73 -19.03
C HIS A 517 6.03 16.38 -18.69
N HIS A 518 5.22 15.37 -18.57
CA HIS A 518 5.77 14.01 -18.43
C HIS A 518 6.48 13.66 -19.73
N VAL A 519 7.79 13.62 -19.65
CA VAL A 519 8.61 13.25 -20.80
C VAL A 519 8.77 11.75 -20.81
N ASN A 520 7.78 11.09 -21.33
CA ASN A 520 7.95 9.71 -21.74
C ASN A 520 8.31 9.70 -23.22
N THR A 521 9.52 10.14 -23.47
CA THR A 521 10.00 10.34 -24.83
C THR A 521 10.17 9.02 -25.55
N GLY A 522 9.34 8.79 -26.53
CA GLY A 522 9.61 7.89 -27.63
C GLY A 522 9.15 6.44 -27.46
N ARG A 523 8.30 6.12 -26.47
CA ARG A 523 7.69 4.81 -26.38
C ARG A 523 6.19 4.90 -26.54
N SER A 524 5.72 4.46 -27.67
CA SER A 524 4.30 4.33 -27.99
C SER A 524 3.59 3.51 -26.94
N MET A 525 2.46 3.97 -26.54
CA MET A 525 1.65 3.37 -25.47
C MET A 525 0.75 2.27 -25.93
N VAL A 526 0.44 2.27 -27.19
CA VAL A 526 -0.31 1.22 -27.85
C VAL A 526 0.38 0.98 -29.16
N PRO A 527 0.84 -0.21 -29.35
CA PRO A 527 1.79 -0.46 -30.39
C PRO A 527 1.15 -0.62 -31.73
N ALA A 528 1.78 -0.02 -32.70
CA ALA A 528 1.73 -0.44 -34.06
C ALA A 528 2.54 -1.74 -34.26
N ARG A 529 2.02 -2.87 -33.83
CA ARG A 529 2.57 -4.15 -34.24
C ARG A 529 1.56 -4.92 -35.04
N ASN A 530 1.96 -5.29 -36.26
CA ASN A 530 1.16 -6.11 -37.14
C ASN A 530 0.64 -7.35 -36.40
N GLY A 531 -0.67 -7.51 -36.38
CA GLY A 531 -1.36 -8.65 -35.82
C GLY A 531 -1.82 -8.56 -34.37
N VAL A 532 -1.39 -7.56 -33.59
CA VAL A 532 -1.95 -7.36 -32.24
C VAL A 532 -3.32 -6.71 -32.34
N GLU A 533 -4.32 -7.35 -31.76
CA GLU A 533 -5.66 -6.77 -31.61
C GLU A 533 -5.70 -5.92 -30.33
N PHE A 534 -6.24 -4.73 -30.45
CA PHE A 534 -6.44 -3.83 -29.33
C PHE A 534 -7.86 -3.25 -29.37
N SER A 535 -8.74 -3.76 -28.51
CA SER A 535 -10.14 -3.34 -28.42
C SER A 535 -10.42 -2.72 -27.06
N VAL A 536 -10.47 -1.39 -27.01
CA VAL A 536 -10.71 -0.61 -25.79
C VAL A 536 -11.84 0.38 -25.99
N ALA A 537 -12.80 0.35 -25.09
CA ALA A 537 -13.84 1.35 -24.95
C ALA A 537 -13.63 2.15 -23.68
N ILE A 538 -13.43 3.47 -23.80
CA ILE A 538 -13.39 4.41 -22.68
C ILE A 538 -14.71 5.18 -22.70
N VAL A 539 -15.49 5.04 -21.64
CA VAL A 539 -16.82 5.63 -21.51
C VAL A 539 -16.82 6.62 -20.36
N ASN A 540 -17.27 7.84 -20.62
CA ASN A 540 -17.35 8.90 -19.62
C ASN A 540 -16.02 9.22 -18.94
N TRP A 541 -15.07 9.70 -19.73
CA TRP A 541 -13.76 10.12 -19.24
C TRP A 541 -13.71 11.66 -19.09
N THR A 542 -13.23 12.13 -17.93
CA THR A 542 -13.06 13.55 -17.65
C THR A 542 -11.65 13.88 -17.18
N VAL A 543 -11.13 15.03 -17.62
CA VAL A 543 -9.82 15.57 -17.23
C VAL A 543 -10.00 17.06 -16.88
N GLY A 544 -9.65 17.46 -15.66
CA GLY A 544 -9.85 18.82 -15.17
C GLY A 544 -11.31 19.26 -15.25
N GLY A 545 -12.25 18.35 -15.05
CA GLY A 545 -13.69 18.59 -15.16
C GLY A 545 -14.25 18.64 -16.59
N HIS A 546 -13.41 18.49 -17.63
CA HIS A 546 -13.84 18.48 -19.02
C HIS A 546 -13.96 17.06 -19.56
N LYS A 547 -15.05 16.79 -20.26
CA LYS A 547 -15.24 15.49 -20.93
C LYS A 547 -14.24 15.31 -22.06
N VAL A 548 -13.58 14.17 -22.08
CA VAL A 548 -12.71 13.74 -23.18
C VAL A 548 -13.53 12.97 -24.21
N THR A 549 -13.39 13.34 -25.49
CA THR A 549 -14.02 12.65 -26.62
C THR A 549 -12.98 12.38 -27.70
N MET A 550 -13.29 11.52 -28.67
CA MET A 550 -12.39 11.27 -29.80
C MET A 550 -12.13 12.54 -30.65
N GLU A 551 -13.06 13.48 -30.67
CA GLU A 551 -12.93 14.73 -31.41
C GLU A 551 -11.88 15.67 -30.82
N ASN A 552 -11.77 15.70 -29.48
CA ASN A 552 -10.78 16.51 -28.76
C ASN A 552 -9.57 15.71 -28.27
N PHE A 553 -9.52 14.43 -28.60
CA PHE A 553 -8.42 13.55 -28.24
C PHE A 553 -7.31 13.66 -29.28
N ARG A 554 -6.25 14.38 -28.92
CA ARG A 554 -5.03 14.45 -29.72
C ARG A 554 -3.86 14.09 -28.80
N ALA A 555 -3.09 13.09 -29.21
CA ALA A 555 -1.95 12.62 -28.46
C ALA A 555 -0.93 13.73 -28.16
N ASP A 556 -0.74 14.65 -29.12
CA ASP A 556 0.15 15.81 -29.01
C ASP A 556 -0.37 16.94 -28.13
N GLN A 557 -1.68 17.11 -28.01
CA GLN A 557 -2.30 18.19 -27.22
C GLN A 557 -2.54 17.81 -25.78
N LEU A 558 -2.83 16.56 -25.51
CA LEU A 558 -2.94 16.05 -24.12
C LEU A 558 -1.56 15.75 -23.51
N GLY A 559 -0.51 15.74 -24.35
CA GLY A 559 0.90 15.66 -23.94
C GLY A 559 1.30 14.39 -23.21
N GLN A 560 0.37 13.44 -23.05
CA GLN A 560 0.50 12.42 -22.02
C GLN A 560 -0.24 11.13 -22.34
N LEU A 561 -0.93 11.08 -23.43
CA LEU A 561 -1.49 9.89 -23.99
C LEU A 561 -0.74 9.59 -25.27
N ASP A 562 0.26 8.80 -25.11
CA ASP A 562 1.07 8.27 -26.16
C ASP A 562 0.29 7.15 -26.87
N VAL A 563 -0.72 7.50 -27.60
CA VAL A 563 -1.49 6.58 -28.44
C VAL A 563 -0.95 6.65 -29.84
N ASP A 564 -0.47 5.54 -30.36
CA ASP A 564 -0.12 5.47 -31.77
C ASP A 564 -1.37 5.67 -32.62
N ALA A 565 -1.38 6.72 -33.42
CA ALA A 565 -2.49 7.11 -34.27
C ALA A 565 -2.91 6.02 -35.26
N SER A 566 -2.06 5.06 -35.58
CA SER A 566 -2.36 3.93 -36.48
C SER A 566 -3.43 2.96 -35.90
N TYR A 567 -3.73 3.04 -34.59
CA TYR A 567 -4.72 2.20 -33.92
C TYR A 567 -6.07 2.87 -33.66
N TRP A 568 -6.28 4.07 -34.10
CA TRP A 568 -7.50 4.84 -33.83
C TRP A 568 -8.80 4.12 -34.20
N GLY A 569 -8.76 3.22 -35.20
CA GLY A 569 -9.92 2.42 -35.58
C GLY A 569 -10.38 1.37 -34.57
N GLN A 570 -9.56 1.06 -33.57
CA GLN A 570 -9.83 0.05 -32.54
C GLN A 570 -10.18 0.68 -31.18
N TRP A 571 -10.17 1.99 -31.08
CA TRP A 571 -10.51 2.74 -29.90
C TRP A 571 -11.88 3.39 -29.99
N SER A 572 -12.60 3.41 -28.90
CA SER A 572 -13.75 4.29 -28.74
C SER A 572 -13.69 5.04 -27.43
N ILE A 573 -13.79 6.37 -27.50
CA ILE A 573 -14.02 7.26 -26.35
C ILE A 573 -15.41 7.86 -26.53
N ARG A 574 -16.32 7.59 -25.59
CA ARG A 574 -17.74 7.92 -25.67
C ARG A 574 -18.18 8.80 -24.50
#